data_c961087dd47339bfd17783454a2f3ed9
#
_entry.id   c961087dd47339bfd17783454a2f3ed9
#
_cell.length_a   1.000
_cell.length_b   1.000
_cell.length_c   1.000
_cell.angle_alpha   90.00
_cell.angle_beta   90.00
_cell.angle_gamma   90.00
#
_symmetry.space_group_name_H-M   'P 1'
#
loop_
_entity.id
_entity.type
_entity.pdbx_description
1 polymer ?
#
loop_
_entity_poly.entity_id
_entity_poly.type
_entity_poly.pdbx_seq_one_letter_code
_entity_poly.pdbx_strand_id
1 'polypeptide(L)'
;MKRSLMTLAAMLGQIGLPGGGYSYALGALGHTGRRPHGLPIPTLPQGKNGVSDFIPVARISLHPGQPFEYNGRSMRYPNIKLVYWAGGNPFHHHQDINRLRRAFNTPQTIVVHESAWTPMAKFSDIVLPATMTLERDDIG
;
A
#
# COMPACT_ATOMS: atom_id res chain seq x y z
N MET A 1 1.51 -8.10 12.40
CA MET A 1 0.45 -7.28 13.03
C MET A 1 -0.91 -7.97 13.06
N LYS A 2 -1.52 -8.37 11.94
CA LYS A 2 -2.86 -9.04 11.97
C LYS A 2 -2.91 -10.29 12.86
N ARG A 3 -1.91 -11.16 12.78
CA ARG A 3 -1.83 -12.38 13.63
C ARG A 3 -1.79 -12.05 15.13
N SER A 4 -1.04 -11.01 15.52
CA SER A 4 -0.94 -10.60 16.92
C SER A 4 -2.26 -10.08 17.49
N LEU A 5 -3.05 -9.34 16.69
CA LEU A 5 -4.37 -8.88 17.10
C LEU A 5 -5.37 -10.02 17.24
N MET A 6 -5.34 -11.00 16.33
CA MET A 6 -6.16 -12.21 16.44
C MET A 6 -5.80 -13.02 17.70
N THR A 7 -4.51 -13.18 17.96
CA THR A 7 -4.02 -13.87 19.17
C THR A 7 -4.47 -13.14 20.44
N LEU A 8 -4.36 -11.81 20.47
CA LEU A 8 -4.84 -11.01 21.59
C LEU A 8 -6.34 -11.17 21.83
N ALA A 9 -7.14 -11.11 20.76
CA ALA A 9 -8.59 -11.32 20.88
C ALA A 9 -8.93 -12.73 21.40
N ALA A 10 -8.17 -13.75 20.98
CA ALA A 10 -8.32 -15.12 21.48
C ALA A 10 -7.94 -15.22 22.95
N MET A 11 -6.81 -14.64 23.36
CA MET A 11 -6.35 -14.64 24.76
C MET A 11 -7.32 -13.94 25.71
N LEU A 12 -8.00 -12.89 25.21
CA LEU A 12 -9.02 -12.16 25.99
C LEU A 12 -10.40 -12.84 25.95
N GLY A 13 -10.56 -13.98 25.30
CA GLY A 13 -11.84 -14.67 25.16
C GLY A 13 -12.89 -13.88 24.39
N GLN A 14 -12.49 -12.96 23.53
CA GLN A 14 -13.41 -12.04 22.85
C GLN A 14 -13.93 -12.58 21.50
N ILE A 15 -13.39 -13.71 21.01
CA ILE A 15 -13.82 -14.27 19.72
C ILE A 15 -15.22 -14.85 19.84
N GLY A 16 -16.12 -14.39 18.98
CA GLY A 16 -17.52 -14.84 18.94
C GLY A 16 -18.47 -14.09 19.87
N LEU A 17 -17.97 -13.14 20.66
CA LEU A 17 -18.82 -12.29 21.48
C LEU A 17 -19.38 -11.11 20.68
N PRO A 18 -20.65 -10.69 20.89
CA PRO A 18 -21.21 -9.49 20.29
C PRO A 18 -20.38 -8.25 20.62
N GLY A 19 -19.90 -7.54 19.61
CA GLY A 19 -19.04 -6.36 19.77
C GLY A 19 -17.59 -6.64 20.15
N GLY A 20 -17.22 -7.91 20.34
CA GLY A 20 -15.86 -8.35 20.66
C GLY A 20 -15.14 -9.03 19.50
N GLY A 21 -13.92 -9.47 19.77
CA GLY A 21 -13.14 -10.26 18.85
C GLY A 21 -12.34 -9.48 17.82
N TYR A 22 -12.12 -10.10 16.68
CA TYR A 22 -11.40 -9.55 15.54
C TYR A 22 -12.20 -9.79 14.27
N SER A 23 -12.42 -8.75 13.49
CA SER A 23 -13.04 -8.87 12.18
C SER A 23 -12.21 -8.21 11.09
N TYR A 24 -12.50 -8.55 9.85
CA TYR A 24 -11.96 -7.83 8.72
C TYR A 24 -12.54 -6.40 8.66
N ALA A 25 -11.75 -5.46 8.15
CA ALA A 25 -12.22 -4.11 7.95
C ALA A 25 -13.48 -4.11 7.04
N LEU A 26 -14.46 -3.31 7.41
CA LEU A 26 -15.64 -3.07 6.59
C LEU A 26 -15.18 -2.52 5.23
N GLY A 27 -15.66 -3.11 4.15
CA GLY A 27 -15.21 -2.78 2.80
C GLY A 27 -14.05 -3.65 2.28
N ALA A 28 -13.51 -4.58 3.07
CA ALA A 28 -12.62 -5.62 2.58
C ALA A 28 -13.43 -6.66 1.79
N LEU A 29 -13.78 -6.29 0.58
CA LEU A 29 -14.15 -7.15 -0.55
C LEU A 29 -14.93 -8.43 -0.19
N GLY A 30 -16.17 -8.27 0.27
CA GLY A 30 -17.14 -9.36 0.29
C GLY A 30 -16.82 -10.56 1.19
N HIS A 31 -15.95 -10.43 2.17
CA HIS A 31 -15.53 -11.53 3.04
C HIS A 31 -16.44 -11.80 4.23
N THR A 32 -17.66 -11.26 4.23
CA THR A 32 -18.66 -11.52 5.26
C THR A 32 -19.63 -12.62 4.81
N GLY A 33 -19.13 -13.85 4.67
CA GLY A 33 -19.96 -15.02 4.48
C GLY A 33 -20.52 -15.28 3.08
N ARG A 34 -20.33 -14.38 2.10
CA ARG A 34 -20.66 -14.60 0.69
C ARG A 34 -19.42 -14.64 -0.17
N ARG A 35 -19.34 -15.59 -1.10
CA ARG A 35 -18.35 -15.54 -2.17
C ARG A 35 -18.71 -14.35 -3.08
N PRO A 36 -17.78 -13.42 -3.34
CA PRO A 36 -18.04 -12.36 -4.30
C PRO A 36 -18.30 -12.99 -5.66
N HIS A 37 -19.43 -12.72 -6.26
CA HIS A 37 -19.67 -12.99 -7.68
C HIS A 37 -19.01 -11.84 -8.45
N GLY A 38 -17.70 -11.96 -8.69
CA GLY A 38 -16.99 -11.07 -9.60
C GLY A 38 -17.45 -11.36 -11.03
N LEU A 39 -18.06 -10.40 -11.69
CA LEU A 39 -18.10 -10.41 -13.14
C LEU A 39 -16.66 -10.22 -13.64
N PRO A 40 -16.19 -11.07 -14.57
CA PRO A 40 -14.89 -10.87 -15.19
C PRO A 40 -14.95 -9.56 -16.00
N ILE A 41 -14.32 -8.52 -15.48
CA ILE A 41 -14.17 -7.26 -16.21
C ILE A 41 -12.95 -7.39 -17.13
N PRO A 42 -13.04 -6.99 -18.40
CA PRO A 42 -11.90 -6.98 -19.28
C PRO A 42 -10.77 -6.13 -18.69
N THR A 43 -9.57 -6.67 -18.64
CA THR A 43 -8.40 -5.92 -18.21
C THR A 43 -7.80 -5.15 -19.39
N LEU A 44 -7.27 -3.96 -19.12
CA LEU A 44 -6.46 -3.25 -20.10
C LEU A 44 -5.24 -4.10 -20.49
N PRO A 45 -4.75 -3.98 -21.73
CA PRO A 45 -3.55 -4.67 -22.15
C PRO A 45 -2.40 -4.39 -21.19
N GLN A 46 -1.83 -5.45 -20.63
CA GLN A 46 -0.71 -5.34 -19.70
C GLN A 46 0.61 -5.44 -20.47
N GLY A 47 1.51 -4.50 -20.21
CA GLY A 47 2.87 -4.59 -20.69
C GLY A 47 3.65 -5.73 -20.01
N LYS A 48 4.79 -6.09 -20.59
CA LYS A 48 5.68 -7.08 -20.00
C LYS A 48 6.56 -6.41 -18.94
N ASN A 49 6.39 -6.80 -17.67
CA ASN A 49 7.27 -6.31 -16.60
C ASN A 49 8.60 -7.06 -16.65
N GLY A 50 9.71 -6.33 -16.82
CA GLY A 50 11.06 -6.89 -16.78
C GLY A 50 11.62 -7.12 -15.37
N VAL A 51 10.92 -6.67 -14.33
CA VAL A 51 11.33 -6.79 -12.92
C VAL A 51 10.36 -7.68 -12.17
N SER A 52 10.86 -8.77 -11.61
CA SER A 52 10.07 -9.73 -10.81
C SER A 52 10.12 -9.45 -9.31
N ASP A 53 11.12 -8.71 -8.85
CA ASP A 53 11.31 -8.41 -7.44
C ASP A 53 10.50 -7.19 -7.01
N PHE A 54 10.09 -7.17 -5.74
CA PHE A 54 9.34 -6.08 -5.15
C PHE A 54 9.84 -5.78 -3.74
N ILE A 55 9.68 -4.54 -3.31
CA ILE A 55 9.93 -4.15 -1.92
C ILE A 55 8.60 -4.26 -1.16
N PRO A 56 8.50 -5.11 -0.12
CA PRO A 56 7.29 -5.18 0.69
C PRO A 56 6.97 -3.84 1.33
N VAL A 57 5.69 -3.46 1.37
CA VAL A 57 5.24 -2.16 1.91
C VAL A 57 5.79 -1.88 3.31
N ALA A 58 5.80 -2.87 4.20
CA ALA A 58 6.34 -2.74 5.55
C ALA A 58 7.88 -2.59 5.61
N ARG A 59 8.55 -2.73 4.49
CA ARG A 59 10.03 -2.66 4.36
C ARG A 59 10.49 -1.49 3.49
N ILE A 60 9.62 -0.55 3.13
CA ILE A 60 10.02 0.63 2.37
C ILE A 60 10.96 1.49 3.24
N SER A 61 12.26 1.36 3.00
CA SER A 61 13.26 2.21 3.66
C SER A 61 14.24 2.84 2.68
N LEU A 62 14.19 2.51 1.41
CA LEU A 62 14.92 3.10 0.27
C LEU A 62 16.41 3.40 0.50
N HIS A 63 17.07 2.68 1.42
CA HIS A 63 18.51 2.81 1.65
C HIS A 63 19.29 1.94 0.65
N PRO A 64 19.91 2.51 -0.37
CA PRO A 64 20.60 1.76 -1.41
C PRO A 64 21.63 0.77 -0.85
N GLY A 65 21.62 -0.46 -1.36
CA GLY A 65 22.56 -1.51 -0.99
C GLY A 65 22.34 -2.17 0.38
N GLN A 66 21.48 -1.62 1.22
CA GLN A 66 21.21 -2.21 2.54
C GLN A 66 20.48 -3.55 2.40
N PRO A 67 20.92 -4.61 3.09
CA PRO A 67 20.22 -5.90 3.05
C PRO A 67 18.92 -5.87 3.88
N PHE A 68 17.95 -6.64 3.47
CA PHE A 68 16.74 -6.92 4.25
C PHE A 68 16.28 -8.35 4.04
N GLU A 69 15.68 -8.93 5.07
CA GLU A 69 15.11 -10.27 5.03
C GLU A 69 13.61 -10.21 4.80
N TYR A 70 13.14 -11.02 3.86
CA TYR A 70 11.72 -11.17 3.59
C TYR A 70 11.38 -12.60 3.15
N ASN A 71 10.49 -13.27 3.88
CA ASN A 71 10.04 -14.64 3.63
C ASN A 71 11.21 -15.65 3.44
N GLY A 72 12.26 -15.54 4.27
CA GLY A 72 13.43 -16.40 4.21
C GLY A 72 14.39 -16.10 3.05
N ARG A 73 14.19 -15.00 2.32
CA ARG A 73 15.07 -14.54 1.25
C ARG A 73 15.82 -13.30 1.70
N SER A 74 17.13 -13.31 1.51
CA SER A 74 17.97 -12.12 1.69
C SER A 74 17.95 -11.28 0.41
N MET A 75 17.53 -10.05 0.53
CA MET A 75 17.39 -9.10 -0.59
C MET A 75 18.17 -7.82 -0.28
N ARG A 76 18.42 -7.01 -1.29
CA ARG A 76 19.06 -5.69 -1.13
C ARG A 76 18.22 -4.61 -1.77
N TYR A 77 18.17 -3.45 -1.12
CA TYR A 77 17.50 -2.29 -1.70
C TYR A 77 18.24 -1.81 -2.94
N PRO A 78 17.55 -1.65 -4.07
CA PRO A 78 18.14 -1.02 -5.25
C PRO A 78 18.38 0.47 -5.02
N ASN A 79 19.23 1.06 -5.85
CA ASN A 79 19.43 2.51 -5.86
C ASN A 79 18.29 3.19 -6.65
N ILE A 80 17.19 3.46 -5.97
CA ILE A 80 16.01 4.08 -6.56
C ILE A 80 16.29 5.56 -6.78
N LYS A 81 16.15 6.02 -8.03
CA LYS A 81 16.32 7.41 -8.44
C LYS A 81 15.00 8.14 -8.56
N LEU A 82 13.97 7.45 -9.00
CA LEU A 82 12.63 7.99 -9.21
C LEU A 82 11.62 7.15 -8.44
N VAL A 83 10.73 7.82 -7.73
CA VAL A 83 9.50 7.24 -7.19
C VAL A 83 8.32 7.80 -7.96
N TYR A 84 7.53 6.94 -8.57
CA TYR A 84 6.29 7.30 -9.22
C TYR A 84 5.14 6.71 -8.43
N TRP A 85 4.33 7.57 -7.81
CA TRP A 85 3.28 7.15 -6.89
C TRP A 85 1.90 7.45 -7.48
N ALA A 86 1.12 6.40 -7.70
CA ALA A 86 -0.24 6.50 -8.18
C ALA A 86 -1.18 5.77 -7.21
N GLY A 87 -2.11 6.51 -6.62
CA GLY A 87 -3.11 5.97 -5.69
C GLY A 87 -2.61 5.74 -4.26
N GLY A 88 -3.46 6.04 -3.30
CA GLY A 88 -3.17 5.91 -1.87
C GLY A 88 -2.17 6.94 -1.33
N ASN A 89 -2.16 7.11 -0.01
CA ASN A 89 -1.25 8.03 0.67
C ASN A 89 -0.36 7.29 1.65
N PRO A 90 0.93 7.09 1.34
CA PRO A 90 1.83 6.32 2.20
C PRO A 90 2.02 6.95 3.58
N PHE A 91 1.92 8.28 3.69
CA PHE A 91 2.03 8.98 4.97
C PHE A 91 0.85 8.74 5.93
N HIS A 92 -0.27 8.17 5.44
CA HIS A 92 -1.40 7.76 6.29
C HIS A 92 -1.44 6.25 6.55
N HIS A 93 -0.80 5.44 5.71
CA HIS A 93 -0.90 3.98 5.78
C HIS A 93 0.36 3.29 6.28
N HIS A 94 1.50 3.98 6.29
CA HIS A 94 2.75 3.37 6.71
C HIS A 94 2.89 3.35 8.24
N GLN A 95 3.52 2.29 8.78
CA GLN A 95 3.64 2.08 10.22
C GLN A 95 4.61 3.05 10.89
N ASP A 96 5.69 3.46 10.19
CA ASP A 96 6.72 4.36 10.70
C ASP A 96 6.89 5.54 9.73
N ILE A 97 6.09 6.57 9.96
CA ILE A 97 6.07 7.78 9.13
C ILE A 97 7.41 8.52 9.15
N ASN A 98 8.07 8.57 10.30
CA ASN A 98 9.36 9.26 10.41
C ASN A 98 10.46 8.55 9.62
N ARG A 99 10.47 7.23 9.65
CA ARG A 99 11.37 6.43 8.81
C ARG A 99 11.05 6.60 7.33
N LEU A 100 9.77 6.58 6.98
CA LEU A 100 9.31 6.79 5.61
C LEU A 100 9.77 8.14 5.06
N ARG A 101 9.60 9.23 5.83
CA ARG A 101 10.07 10.56 5.43
C ARG A 101 11.56 10.60 5.14
N ARG A 102 12.37 9.97 6.01
CA ARG A 102 13.82 9.86 5.76
C ARG A 102 14.12 9.07 4.50
N ALA A 103 13.40 7.97 4.28
CA ALA A 103 13.57 7.14 3.10
C ALA A 103 13.20 7.88 1.81
N PHE A 104 12.13 8.65 1.83
CA PHE A 104 11.67 9.43 0.67
C PHE A 104 12.57 10.63 0.34
N ASN A 105 13.51 11.01 1.20
CA ASN A 105 14.57 11.97 0.87
C ASN A 105 15.74 11.35 0.08
N THR A 106 15.72 10.03 -0.14
CA THR A 106 16.82 9.33 -0.86
C THR A 106 16.67 9.40 -2.40
N PRO A 107 15.49 9.20 -3.00
CA PRO A 107 15.30 9.35 -4.43
C PRO A 107 15.57 10.79 -4.88
N GLN A 108 15.98 10.93 -6.13
CA GLN A 108 16.23 12.23 -6.73
C GLN A 108 14.95 12.97 -7.12
N THR A 109 13.90 12.20 -7.43
CA THR A 109 12.62 12.76 -7.90
C THR A 109 11.46 11.89 -7.40
N ILE A 110 10.44 12.56 -6.92
CA ILE A 110 9.18 11.94 -6.51
C ILE A 110 8.06 12.56 -7.32
N VAL A 111 7.36 11.75 -8.10
CA VAL A 111 6.17 12.12 -8.87
C VAL A 111 4.95 11.46 -8.24
N VAL A 112 3.88 12.21 -8.07
CA VAL A 112 2.61 11.68 -7.55
C VAL A 112 1.43 12.06 -8.44
N HIS A 113 0.49 11.12 -8.60
CA HIS A 113 -0.86 11.42 -9.06
C HIS A 113 -1.77 11.61 -7.86
N GLU A 114 -2.38 12.78 -7.74
CA GLU A 114 -3.22 13.08 -6.59
C GLU A 114 -4.35 14.05 -6.94
N SER A 115 -5.51 13.83 -6.36
CA SER A 115 -6.68 14.69 -6.56
C SER A 115 -6.80 15.83 -5.55
N ALA A 116 -6.01 15.80 -4.48
CA ALA A 116 -6.02 16.78 -3.40
C ALA A 116 -4.61 17.01 -2.86
N TRP A 117 -4.42 18.10 -2.11
CA TRP A 117 -3.15 18.40 -1.45
C TRP A 117 -2.93 17.55 -0.19
N THR A 118 -2.78 16.25 -0.38
CA THR A 118 -2.44 15.30 0.67
C THR A 118 -1.01 15.50 1.19
N PRO A 119 -0.64 14.92 2.32
CA PRO A 119 0.74 14.90 2.78
C PRO A 119 1.72 14.35 1.74
N MET A 120 1.33 13.36 0.95
CA MET A 120 2.18 12.84 -0.14
C MET A 120 2.36 13.88 -1.25
N ALA A 121 1.30 14.55 -1.67
CA ALA A 121 1.39 15.62 -2.67
C ALA A 121 2.30 16.75 -2.21
N LYS A 122 2.20 17.15 -0.95
CA LYS A 122 3.04 18.21 -0.36
C LYS A 122 4.51 17.81 -0.21
N PHE A 123 4.81 16.53 -0.20
CA PHE A 123 6.16 15.99 -0.05
C PHE A 123 6.82 15.70 -1.41
N SER A 124 6.05 15.64 -2.48
CA SER A 124 6.54 15.28 -3.82
C SER A 124 7.12 16.48 -4.57
N ASP A 125 8.05 16.21 -5.48
CA ASP A 125 8.64 17.22 -6.35
C ASP A 125 7.71 17.61 -7.50
N ILE A 126 6.95 16.64 -8.01
CA ILE A 126 6.00 16.84 -9.13
C ILE A 126 4.66 16.25 -8.75
N VAL A 127 3.62 17.08 -8.83
CA VAL A 127 2.23 16.65 -8.62
C VAL A 127 1.49 16.69 -9.93
N LEU A 128 1.00 15.55 -10.37
CA LEU A 128 0.14 15.42 -11.53
C LEU A 128 -1.31 15.35 -11.05
N PRO A 129 -2.16 16.32 -11.36
CA PRO A 129 -3.54 16.33 -10.88
C PRO A 129 -4.32 15.17 -11.50
N ALA A 130 -5.06 14.46 -10.64
CA ALA A 130 -5.95 13.39 -11.03
C ALA A 130 -7.40 13.81 -10.77
N THR A 131 -8.28 13.51 -11.72
CA THR A 131 -9.72 13.75 -11.58
C THR A 131 -10.34 12.74 -10.62
N MET A 132 -11.35 13.17 -9.90
CA MET A 132 -12.20 12.27 -9.11
C MET A 132 -13.17 11.50 -10.02
N THR A 133 -13.71 10.40 -9.52
CA THR A 133 -14.60 9.52 -10.31
C THR A 133 -15.79 10.25 -10.94
N LEU A 134 -16.35 11.26 -10.25
CA LEU A 134 -17.46 12.04 -10.79
C LEU A 134 -17.06 13.13 -11.79
N GLU A 135 -15.78 13.34 -12.01
CA GLU A 135 -15.24 14.38 -12.91
C GLU A 135 -14.78 13.80 -14.26
N ARG A 136 -14.91 12.51 -14.45
CA ARG A 136 -14.44 11.81 -15.65
C ARG A 136 -15.38 10.69 -16.06
N ASP A 137 -15.33 10.33 -17.33
CA ASP A 137 -15.84 9.04 -17.81
C ASP A 137 -14.88 7.94 -17.38
N ASP A 138 -15.37 6.95 -16.69
CA ASP A 138 -14.55 5.85 -16.18
C ASP A 138 -15.01 4.51 -16.78
N ILE A 139 -14.08 3.56 -16.82
CA ILE A 139 -14.38 2.17 -17.16
C ILE A 139 -14.58 1.40 -15.87
N GLY A 140 -15.74 0.78 -15.71
CA GLY A 140 -16.11 -0.03 -14.55
C GLY A 140 -15.78 -1.49 -14.73
#